data_e53be93b9e7d232fd34508516924fb7c
#
_entry.id   e53be93b9e7d232fd34508516924fb7c
#
_cell.length_a   1.000
_cell.length_b   1.000
_cell.length_c   1.000
_cell.angle_alpha   90.00
_cell.angle_beta   90.00
_cell.angle_gamma   90.00
#
_symmetry.space_group_name_H-M   'P 1'
#
loop_
_entity.id
_entity.type
_entity.pdbx_description
1 polymer ?
#
loop_
_entity_poly.entity_id
_entity_poly.type
_entity_poly.pdbx_seq_one_letter_code
_entity_poly.pdbx_strand_id
1 'polypeptide(L)'
;MQINVDKKTGILTGVIAVLIGVIIFLMGTQNSSSGLFGMNHSVMDVENNSTNSSLLGSDAMFFEMMIPHHQQAVDISDLAISRSKDTELVELAKKIRDGQAAEIIQMKNWLADAGDSSMVGHGMNHGMNHSMGDGMGGMLTESELSTLNSLSGSKFDAYWLRGMITHHEGALHMVTMIRDSNRPEFRNFGKEIVSVQTVEIEQMKKMLSRMGA
;
A
#
# COMPACT_ATOMS: atom_id res chain seq x y z
N MET A 1 -20.24 -12.16 34.27
CA MET A 1 -20.19 -12.96 33.04
C MET A 1 -18.88 -12.64 32.33
N GLN A 2 -17.83 -13.48 32.49
CA GLN A 2 -16.53 -13.26 31.86
C GLN A 2 -16.55 -13.87 30.46
N ILE A 3 -16.39 -13.01 29.45
CA ILE A 3 -16.27 -13.45 28.06
C ILE A 3 -14.80 -13.83 27.83
N ASN A 4 -14.52 -15.12 27.72
CA ASN A 4 -13.20 -15.63 27.35
C ASN A 4 -13.05 -15.45 25.83
N VAL A 5 -12.33 -14.41 25.42
CA VAL A 5 -12.02 -14.16 24.01
C VAL A 5 -10.79 -15.00 23.66
N ASP A 6 -10.99 -16.05 22.88
CA ASP A 6 -9.91 -16.91 22.37
C ASP A 6 -8.99 -16.10 21.47
N LYS A 7 -7.66 -16.35 21.52
CA LYS A 7 -6.64 -15.62 20.73
C LYS A 7 -6.93 -15.59 19.23
N LYS A 8 -7.59 -16.62 18.71
CA LYS A 8 -8.01 -16.70 17.30
C LYS A 8 -9.13 -15.70 16.94
N THR A 9 -10.04 -15.44 17.90
CA THR A 9 -11.14 -14.49 17.71
C THR A 9 -10.63 -13.03 17.77
N GLY A 10 -9.59 -12.75 18.56
CA GLY A 10 -8.98 -11.42 18.68
C GLY A 10 -8.27 -10.96 17.39
N ILE A 11 -7.67 -11.89 16.63
CA ILE A 11 -7.02 -11.58 15.35
C ILE A 11 -8.07 -11.28 14.28
N LEU A 12 -9.17 -12.03 14.25
CA LEU A 12 -10.25 -11.83 13.28
C LEU A 12 -10.99 -10.50 13.48
N THR A 13 -11.22 -10.10 14.75
CA THR A 13 -11.84 -8.82 15.08
C THR A 13 -10.94 -7.62 14.75
N GLY A 14 -9.62 -7.75 14.85
CA GLY A 14 -8.66 -6.71 14.46
C GLY A 14 -8.69 -6.40 12.96
N VAL A 15 -8.75 -7.45 12.11
CA VAL A 15 -8.81 -7.30 10.65
C VAL A 15 -10.13 -6.67 10.20
N ILE A 16 -11.26 -7.05 10.83
CA ILE A 16 -12.58 -6.47 10.53
C ILE A 16 -12.63 -4.99 10.93
N ALA A 17 -11.99 -4.59 12.03
CA ALA A 17 -11.95 -3.19 12.46
C ALA A 17 -11.17 -2.29 11.49
N VAL A 18 -10.09 -2.78 10.88
CA VAL A 18 -9.32 -2.04 9.85
C VAL A 18 -10.15 -1.88 8.57
N LEU A 19 -10.86 -2.93 8.12
CA LEU A 19 -11.74 -2.86 6.94
C LEU A 19 -12.93 -1.92 7.16
N ILE A 20 -13.53 -1.90 8.35
CA ILE A 20 -14.63 -0.98 8.69
C ILE A 20 -14.14 0.46 8.76
N GLY A 21 -12.93 0.71 9.26
CA GLY A 21 -12.33 2.06 9.29
C GLY A 21 -12.16 2.65 7.89
N VAL A 22 -11.70 1.85 6.93
CA VAL A 22 -11.58 2.27 5.52
C VAL A 22 -12.94 2.56 4.89
N ILE A 23 -13.96 1.74 5.16
CA ILE A 23 -15.32 1.93 4.62
C ILE A 23 -15.98 3.19 5.21
N ILE A 24 -15.83 3.45 6.51
CA ILE A 24 -16.40 4.65 7.16
C ILE A 24 -15.72 5.92 6.64
N PHE A 25 -14.40 5.89 6.39
CA PHE A 25 -13.68 7.02 5.79
C PHE A 25 -14.16 7.32 4.37
N LEU A 26 -14.44 6.30 3.55
CA LEU A 26 -14.96 6.47 2.19
C LEU A 26 -16.41 6.97 2.15
N MET A 27 -17.22 6.69 3.18
CA MET A 27 -18.61 7.16 3.26
C MET A 27 -18.78 8.53 3.93
N GLY A 28 -17.76 9.05 4.63
CA GLY A 28 -17.81 10.29 5.40
C GLY A 28 -17.64 11.58 4.58
N THR A 29 -17.32 11.51 3.30
CA THR A 29 -17.00 12.69 2.48
C THR A 29 -18.15 13.21 1.60
N GLN A 30 -19.36 12.67 1.74
CA GLN A 30 -20.54 13.22 1.05
C GLN A 30 -21.52 13.88 2.01
N ASN A 31 -21.24 15.11 2.41
CA ASN A 31 -22.27 15.96 2.98
C ASN A 31 -22.39 17.25 2.18
N SER A 32 -23.34 17.26 1.25
CA SER A 32 -23.75 18.41 0.48
C SER A 32 -24.63 19.32 1.36
N SER A 33 -24.22 20.53 1.59
CA SER A 33 -25.13 21.57 2.13
C SER A 33 -25.58 22.48 1.00
N SER A 34 -26.85 22.36 0.66
CA SER A 34 -27.59 23.31 -0.14
C SER A 34 -27.98 24.49 0.75
N GLY A 35 -27.60 25.70 0.41
CA GLY A 35 -28.02 26.92 1.06
C GLY A 35 -28.34 28.01 0.04
N LEU A 36 -29.57 28.44 0.07
CA LEU A 36 -30.26 29.35 -0.83
C LEU A 36 -29.88 30.84 -0.62
N PHE A 37 -29.74 31.57 -1.72
CA PHE A 37 -29.95 33.01 -1.99
C PHE A 37 -29.48 34.07 -0.99
N GLY A 38 -28.71 35.02 -1.53
CA GLY A 38 -28.49 36.34 -1.00
C GLY A 38 -27.52 37.17 -1.84
N MET A 39 -28.01 37.95 -2.81
CA MET A 39 -27.24 38.99 -3.49
C MET A 39 -26.81 40.07 -2.52
N ASN A 40 -25.53 40.41 -2.49
CA ASN A 40 -25.14 41.81 -2.33
C ASN A 40 -23.72 42.04 -2.88
N HIS A 41 -23.60 43.12 -3.66
CA HIS A 41 -22.34 43.61 -4.22
C HIS A 41 -21.49 44.25 -3.12
N SER A 42 -20.20 43.92 -3.06
CA SER A 42 -19.12 44.87 -2.86
C SER A 42 -17.73 44.21 -2.90
N VAL A 43 -16.91 44.75 -3.81
CA VAL A 43 -15.46 44.96 -3.73
C VAL A 43 -14.55 43.71 -3.52
N MET A 44 -13.78 43.50 -4.54
CA MET A 44 -12.52 42.77 -4.67
C MET A 44 -11.72 42.61 -3.38
N ASP A 45 -11.69 41.41 -2.88
CA ASP A 45 -10.48 40.79 -2.34
C ASP A 45 -10.37 39.42 -3.00
N VAL A 46 -9.42 39.30 -3.93
CA VAL A 46 -9.07 38.06 -4.54
C VAL A 46 -8.23 37.30 -3.51
N GLU A 47 -8.88 36.78 -2.48
CA GLU A 47 -8.33 35.64 -1.77
C GLU A 47 -8.47 34.45 -2.70
N ASN A 48 -7.39 34.24 -3.47
CA ASN A 48 -7.18 33.08 -4.30
C ASN A 48 -6.96 31.88 -3.37
N ASN A 49 -8.02 31.43 -2.70
CA ASN A 49 -8.03 30.19 -1.94
C ASN A 49 -8.27 29.01 -2.90
N SER A 50 -7.46 28.97 -3.95
CA SER A 50 -7.23 27.75 -4.71
C SER A 50 -6.38 26.84 -3.84
N THR A 51 -7.04 26.04 -3.00
CA THR A 51 -6.43 24.79 -2.46
C THR A 51 -6.29 23.78 -3.61
N ASN A 52 -5.66 24.21 -4.68
CA ASN A 52 -5.06 23.31 -5.66
C ASN A 52 -3.80 22.75 -5.03
N SER A 53 -3.96 21.77 -4.14
CA SER A 53 -2.86 20.97 -3.64
C SER A 53 -2.41 20.06 -4.77
N SER A 54 -1.67 20.61 -5.73
CA SER A 54 -0.86 19.78 -6.61
C SER A 54 -0.06 18.82 -5.73
N LEU A 55 -0.03 17.55 -6.08
CA LEU A 55 0.87 16.60 -5.42
C LEU A 55 2.28 17.21 -5.41
N LEU A 56 2.91 17.24 -4.24
CA LEU A 56 4.34 17.55 -4.18
C LEU A 56 5.08 16.48 -4.98
N GLY A 57 6.18 16.86 -5.65
CA GLY A 57 6.91 15.91 -6.48
C GLY A 57 7.35 14.64 -5.73
N SER A 58 7.64 14.74 -4.44
CA SER A 58 7.96 13.60 -3.57
C SER A 58 6.78 12.67 -3.33
N ASP A 59 5.56 13.22 -3.16
CA ASP A 59 4.35 12.42 -2.94
C ASP A 59 3.97 11.65 -4.20
N ALA A 60 3.98 12.32 -5.36
CA ALA A 60 3.73 11.67 -6.65
C ALA A 60 4.77 10.57 -6.92
N MET A 61 6.05 10.87 -6.74
CA MET A 61 7.15 9.93 -6.92
C MET A 61 7.00 8.70 -6.01
N PHE A 62 6.59 8.90 -4.76
CA PHE A 62 6.31 7.79 -3.85
C PHE A 62 5.22 6.88 -4.42
N PHE A 63 4.09 7.42 -4.87
CA PHE A 63 3.00 6.61 -5.40
C PHE A 63 3.40 5.89 -6.70
N GLU A 64 4.10 6.58 -7.60
CA GLU A 64 4.59 5.99 -8.85
C GLU A 64 5.55 4.82 -8.62
N MET A 65 6.36 4.88 -7.57
CA MET A 65 7.28 3.82 -7.18
C MET A 65 6.57 2.71 -6.38
N MET A 66 5.70 3.06 -5.43
CA MET A 66 5.05 2.09 -4.55
C MET A 66 4.00 1.23 -5.27
N ILE A 67 3.33 1.75 -6.30
CA ILE A 67 2.35 0.98 -7.08
C ILE A 67 2.99 -0.26 -7.73
N PRO A 68 4.06 -0.17 -8.53
CA PRO A 68 4.70 -1.36 -9.10
C PRO A 68 5.36 -2.23 -8.04
N HIS A 69 5.87 -1.65 -6.95
CA HIS A 69 6.38 -2.39 -5.82
C HIS A 69 5.30 -3.27 -5.21
N HIS A 70 4.14 -2.73 -4.85
CA HIS A 70 3.02 -3.49 -4.32
C HIS A 70 2.47 -4.52 -5.32
N GLN A 71 2.47 -4.19 -6.62
CA GLN A 71 2.02 -5.13 -7.65
C GLN A 71 2.86 -6.41 -7.64
N GLN A 72 4.18 -6.30 -7.46
CA GLN A 72 5.02 -7.49 -7.34
C GLN A 72 4.63 -8.36 -6.13
N ALA A 73 4.33 -7.75 -4.98
CA ALA A 73 3.88 -8.51 -3.81
C ALA A 73 2.53 -9.22 -4.06
N VAL A 74 1.60 -8.56 -4.77
CA VAL A 74 0.34 -9.18 -5.20
C VAL A 74 0.61 -10.41 -6.06
N ASP A 75 1.45 -10.27 -7.09
CA ASP A 75 1.77 -11.34 -8.04
C ASP A 75 2.43 -12.55 -7.36
N ILE A 76 3.44 -12.32 -6.51
CA ILE A 76 4.10 -13.42 -5.80
C ILE A 76 3.24 -14.00 -4.68
N SER A 77 2.29 -13.24 -4.13
CA SER A 77 1.31 -13.77 -3.18
C SER A 77 0.31 -14.71 -3.86
N ASP A 78 -0.17 -14.40 -5.06
CA ASP A 78 -0.99 -15.30 -5.85
C ASP A 78 -0.26 -16.61 -6.18
N LEU A 79 1.05 -16.52 -6.44
CA LEU A 79 1.89 -17.69 -6.62
C LEU A 79 1.95 -18.54 -5.34
N ALA A 80 2.11 -17.93 -4.18
CA ALA A 80 2.12 -18.62 -2.89
C ALA A 80 0.77 -19.29 -2.58
N ILE A 81 -0.33 -18.60 -2.81
CA ILE A 81 -1.69 -19.13 -2.64
C ILE A 81 -1.92 -20.39 -3.49
N SER A 82 -1.39 -20.40 -4.71
CA SER A 82 -1.57 -21.53 -5.63
C SER A 82 -0.66 -22.71 -5.35
N ARG A 83 0.52 -22.52 -4.74
CA ARG A 83 1.58 -23.52 -4.63
C ARG A 83 1.84 -24.05 -3.24
N SER A 84 1.75 -23.18 -2.21
CA SER A 84 2.04 -23.59 -0.84
C SER A 84 1.00 -24.57 -0.31
N LYS A 85 1.46 -25.49 0.53
CA LYS A 85 0.62 -26.40 1.32
C LYS A 85 0.56 -25.98 2.80
N ASP A 86 1.35 -24.99 3.18
CA ASP A 86 1.30 -24.41 4.52
C ASP A 86 0.09 -23.44 4.60
N THR A 87 -0.89 -23.83 5.41
CA THR A 87 -2.15 -23.06 5.54
C THR A 87 -1.92 -21.68 6.14
N GLU A 88 -0.95 -21.52 7.05
CA GLU A 88 -0.63 -20.23 7.64
C GLU A 88 0.01 -19.30 6.61
N LEU A 89 0.92 -19.84 5.78
CA LEU A 89 1.51 -19.08 4.68
C LEU A 89 0.46 -18.65 3.66
N VAL A 90 -0.43 -19.54 3.27
CA VAL A 90 -1.52 -19.24 2.33
C VAL A 90 -2.44 -18.13 2.86
N GLU A 91 -2.81 -18.18 4.15
CA GLU A 91 -3.64 -17.14 4.75
C GLU A 91 -2.90 -15.78 4.85
N LEU A 92 -1.61 -15.81 5.18
CA LEU A 92 -0.78 -14.59 5.16
C LEU A 92 -0.66 -14.01 3.74
N ALA A 93 -0.40 -14.86 2.75
CA ALA A 93 -0.30 -14.44 1.35
C ALA A 93 -1.61 -13.81 0.83
N LYS A 94 -2.77 -14.37 1.18
CA LYS A 94 -4.08 -13.76 0.87
C LYS A 94 -4.23 -12.39 1.49
N LYS A 95 -3.86 -12.25 2.77
CA LYS A 95 -3.94 -10.98 3.48
C LYS A 95 -3.05 -9.92 2.85
N ILE A 96 -1.80 -10.25 2.52
CA ILE A 96 -0.86 -9.35 1.85
C ILE A 96 -1.41 -8.94 0.48
N ARG A 97 -1.83 -9.91 -0.35
CA ARG A 97 -2.42 -9.66 -1.67
C ARG A 97 -3.58 -8.67 -1.61
N ASP A 98 -4.56 -8.95 -0.76
CA ASP A 98 -5.80 -8.16 -0.69
C ASP A 98 -5.54 -6.76 -0.12
N GLY A 99 -4.68 -6.64 0.90
CA GLY A 99 -4.27 -5.37 1.47
C GLY A 99 -3.53 -4.50 0.47
N GLN A 100 -2.49 -5.04 -0.17
CA GLN A 100 -1.68 -4.26 -1.11
C GLN A 100 -2.43 -3.95 -2.41
N ALA A 101 -3.34 -4.81 -2.87
CA ALA A 101 -4.23 -4.49 -3.98
C ALA A 101 -5.15 -3.29 -3.67
N ALA A 102 -5.68 -3.20 -2.45
CA ALA A 102 -6.47 -2.05 -2.02
C ALA A 102 -5.64 -0.76 -1.95
N GLU A 103 -4.40 -0.84 -1.44
CA GLU A 103 -3.47 0.29 -1.39
C GLU A 103 -3.08 0.78 -2.79
N ILE A 104 -2.89 -0.12 -3.76
CA ILE A 104 -2.66 0.24 -5.18
C ILE A 104 -3.83 1.06 -5.72
N ILE A 105 -5.07 0.64 -5.47
CA ILE A 105 -6.26 1.37 -5.93
C ILE A 105 -6.30 2.77 -5.31
N GLN A 106 -6.01 2.89 -4.03
CA GLN A 106 -5.99 4.16 -3.32
C GLN A 106 -4.94 5.12 -3.89
N MET A 107 -3.71 4.63 -4.10
CA MET A 107 -2.62 5.42 -4.69
C MET A 107 -2.94 5.88 -6.12
N LYS A 108 -3.53 4.99 -6.95
CA LYS A 108 -3.97 5.34 -8.31
C LYS A 108 -5.04 6.42 -8.30
N ASN A 109 -5.98 6.38 -7.37
CA ASN A 109 -7.00 7.42 -7.25
C ASN A 109 -6.38 8.77 -6.89
N TRP A 110 -5.44 8.83 -5.95
CA TRP A 110 -4.75 10.07 -5.61
C TRP A 110 -3.92 10.64 -6.76
N LEU A 111 -3.28 9.79 -7.55
CA LEU A 111 -2.57 10.22 -8.76
C LEU A 111 -3.54 10.75 -9.84
N ALA A 112 -4.69 10.11 -10.02
CA ALA A 112 -5.71 10.54 -10.97
C ALA A 112 -6.31 11.90 -10.57
N ASP A 113 -6.67 12.06 -9.29
CA ASP A 113 -7.21 13.32 -8.76
C ASP A 113 -6.22 14.49 -8.92
N ALA A 114 -4.93 14.20 -8.81
CA ALA A 114 -3.86 15.19 -9.04
C ALA A 114 -3.64 15.49 -10.52
N GLY A 115 -3.75 14.50 -11.39
CA GLY A 115 -3.59 14.63 -12.85
C GLY A 115 -4.68 15.48 -13.50
N ASP A 116 -5.89 15.38 -13.00
CA ASP A 116 -7.03 16.22 -13.45
C ASP A 116 -6.82 17.70 -13.12
N SER A 117 -6.01 17.98 -12.08
CA SER A 117 -5.63 19.34 -11.69
C SER A 117 -4.40 19.89 -12.42
N SER A 118 -3.63 19.05 -13.13
CA SER A 118 -2.34 19.40 -13.74
C SER A 118 -2.32 19.37 -15.28
N MET A 119 -3.49 19.40 -15.95
CA MET A 119 -3.59 19.44 -17.41
C MET A 119 -3.10 20.77 -18.01
N VAL A 120 -1.90 21.22 -17.63
CA VAL A 120 -1.13 22.19 -18.40
C VAL A 120 0.33 21.75 -18.45
N GLY A 121 0.62 20.95 -19.45
CA GLY A 121 1.92 20.89 -20.11
C GLY A 121 3.10 20.40 -19.28
N HIS A 122 3.39 19.12 -19.41
CA HIS A 122 4.72 18.63 -19.80
C HIS A 122 4.58 17.14 -20.09
N GLY A 123 4.50 16.80 -21.36
CA GLY A 123 4.65 15.42 -21.83
C GLY A 123 6.07 14.95 -21.50
N MET A 124 6.24 14.33 -20.35
CA MET A 124 7.44 13.55 -20.06
C MET A 124 7.20 12.12 -20.53
N ASN A 125 7.34 11.94 -21.85
CA ASN A 125 7.59 10.63 -22.42
C ASN A 125 9.06 10.27 -22.13
N HIS A 126 9.39 10.03 -20.86
CA HIS A 126 10.61 9.35 -20.50
C HIS A 126 10.32 7.85 -20.56
N GLY A 127 10.71 7.25 -21.67
CA GLY A 127 10.90 5.83 -21.78
C GLY A 127 11.89 5.38 -20.69
N MET A 128 11.40 5.15 -19.49
CA MET A 128 12.16 4.47 -18.44
C MET A 128 12.20 2.97 -18.74
N ASN A 129 12.99 2.62 -19.76
CA ASN A 129 13.47 1.26 -19.95
C ASN A 129 14.75 1.09 -19.12
N HIS A 130 14.68 1.47 -17.84
CA HIS A 130 15.69 1.08 -16.87
C HIS A 130 15.20 -0.19 -16.20
N SER A 131 16.06 -1.21 -16.21
CA SER A 131 15.92 -2.43 -15.41
C SER A 131 15.48 -2.05 -13.99
N MET A 132 14.18 -2.18 -13.71
CA MET A 132 13.57 -1.73 -12.44
C MET A 132 14.00 -2.60 -11.24
N GLY A 133 14.86 -3.61 -11.47
CA GLY A 133 15.28 -4.55 -10.44
C GLY A 133 16.25 -4.01 -9.40
N ASP A 134 17.07 -3.01 -9.75
CA ASP A 134 18.13 -2.52 -8.84
C ASP A 134 17.81 -1.19 -8.16
N GLY A 135 16.69 -0.53 -8.46
CA GLY A 135 16.38 0.83 -8.03
C GLY A 135 15.26 0.98 -7.00
N MET A 136 14.37 0.00 -6.86
CA MET A 136 13.34 0.01 -5.84
C MET A 136 13.69 -1.00 -4.76
N GLY A 137 14.14 -0.51 -3.61
CA GLY A 137 14.65 -1.34 -2.52
C GLY A 137 13.66 -2.46 -2.15
N GLY A 138 14.17 -3.68 -2.10
CA GLY A 138 13.43 -4.84 -1.63
C GLY A 138 12.66 -5.64 -2.69
N MET A 139 12.48 -5.14 -3.91
CA MET A 139 11.87 -5.93 -4.98
C MET A 139 12.73 -7.14 -5.36
N LEU A 140 12.08 -8.26 -5.64
CA LEU A 140 12.75 -9.41 -6.20
C LEU A 140 13.18 -9.11 -7.65
N THR A 141 14.42 -9.40 -7.96
CA THR A 141 14.96 -9.34 -9.32
C THR A 141 14.35 -10.43 -10.21
N GLU A 142 14.49 -10.32 -11.53
CA GLU A 142 14.04 -11.36 -12.46
C GLU A 142 14.67 -12.74 -12.16
N SER A 143 15.94 -12.76 -11.75
CA SER A 143 16.61 -14.00 -11.37
C SER A 143 16.05 -14.62 -10.09
N GLU A 144 15.67 -13.80 -9.12
CA GLU A 144 15.02 -14.26 -7.89
C GLU A 144 13.59 -14.75 -8.15
N LEU A 145 12.85 -14.06 -8.99
CA LEU A 145 11.52 -14.50 -9.45
C LEU A 145 11.61 -15.83 -10.22
N SER A 146 12.61 -15.98 -11.09
CA SER A 146 12.88 -17.24 -11.78
C SER A 146 13.21 -18.37 -10.79
N THR A 147 14.03 -18.07 -9.78
CA THR A 147 14.36 -19.01 -8.71
C THR A 147 13.11 -19.40 -7.93
N LEU A 148 12.32 -18.44 -7.48
CA LEU A 148 11.05 -18.68 -6.79
C LEU A 148 10.13 -19.58 -7.62
N ASN A 149 10.02 -19.31 -8.92
CA ASN A 149 9.21 -20.11 -9.84
C ASN A 149 9.69 -21.57 -10.00
N SER A 150 10.98 -21.81 -9.85
CA SER A 150 11.57 -23.15 -9.97
C SER A 150 11.42 -24.03 -8.73
N LEU A 151 11.16 -23.42 -7.57
CA LEU A 151 11.06 -24.08 -6.28
C LEU A 151 9.67 -24.66 -6.02
N SER A 152 9.61 -25.63 -5.08
CA SER A 152 8.36 -26.23 -4.60
C SER A 152 8.46 -26.67 -3.14
N GLY A 153 7.31 -26.90 -2.50
CA GLY A 153 7.22 -27.34 -1.10
C GLY A 153 7.90 -26.36 -0.15
N SER A 154 8.51 -26.88 0.92
CA SER A 154 9.14 -26.06 1.96
C SER A 154 10.26 -25.15 1.45
N LYS A 155 10.94 -25.52 0.35
CA LYS A 155 11.95 -24.65 -0.27
C LYS A 155 11.31 -23.42 -0.92
N PHE A 156 10.20 -23.59 -1.60
CA PHE A 156 9.40 -22.50 -2.13
C PHE A 156 8.91 -21.61 -1.00
N ASP A 157 8.32 -22.18 0.04
CA ASP A 157 7.77 -21.45 1.17
C ASP A 157 8.84 -20.60 1.87
N ALA A 158 9.99 -21.18 2.17
CA ALA A 158 11.09 -20.46 2.80
C ALA A 158 11.67 -19.35 1.92
N TYR A 159 11.76 -19.57 0.61
CA TYR A 159 12.26 -18.57 -0.33
C TYR A 159 11.28 -17.40 -0.48
N TRP A 160 9.98 -17.70 -0.60
CA TRP A 160 8.92 -16.70 -0.64
C TRP A 160 8.92 -15.84 0.62
N LEU A 161 8.99 -16.45 1.81
CA LEU A 161 9.02 -15.73 3.08
C LEU A 161 10.22 -14.77 3.16
N ARG A 162 11.42 -15.20 2.77
CA ARG A 162 12.60 -14.32 2.75
C ARG A 162 12.43 -13.17 1.76
N GLY A 163 11.99 -13.47 0.55
CA GLY A 163 11.74 -12.46 -0.48
C GLY A 163 10.72 -11.42 -0.02
N MET A 164 9.61 -11.88 0.57
CA MET A 164 8.56 -10.96 1.06
C MET A 164 9.01 -10.14 2.26
N ILE A 165 9.86 -10.66 3.14
CA ILE A 165 10.47 -9.86 4.23
C ILE A 165 11.31 -8.73 3.63
N THR A 166 12.21 -9.02 2.69
CA THR A 166 13.06 -8.00 2.05
C THR A 166 12.21 -6.97 1.30
N HIS A 167 11.16 -7.44 0.62
CA HIS A 167 10.20 -6.58 -0.07
C HIS A 167 9.51 -5.61 0.89
N HIS A 168 9.00 -6.09 2.00
CA HIS A 168 8.37 -5.25 3.03
C HIS A 168 9.36 -4.25 3.65
N GLU A 169 10.58 -4.69 3.98
CA GLU A 169 11.62 -3.79 4.49
C GLU A 169 11.92 -2.65 3.48
N GLY A 170 11.88 -2.93 2.18
CA GLY A 170 11.99 -1.93 1.12
C GLY A 170 10.83 -0.93 1.14
N ALA A 171 9.59 -1.39 1.28
CA ALA A 171 8.42 -0.51 1.39
C ALA A 171 8.51 0.41 2.61
N LEU A 172 8.93 -0.12 3.78
CA LEU A 172 9.13 0.70 4.98
C LEU A 172 10.13 1.84 4.75
N HIS A 173 11.20 1.58 3.97
CA HIS A 173 12.15 2.61 3.60
C HIS A 173 11.51 3.67 2.68
N MET A 174 10.75 3.25 1.67
CA MET A 174 10.08 4.15 0.74
C MET A 174 9.05 5.07 1.41
N VAL A 175 8.36 4.62 2.46
CA VAL A 175 7.41 5.44 3.24
C VAL A 175 8.04 6.71 3.80
N THR A 176 9.37 6.74 3.99
CA THR A 176 10.06 7.96 4.45
C THR A 176 9.86 9.15 3.51
N MET A 177 9.54 8.92 2.23
CA MET A 177 9.30 9.99 1.24
C MET A 177 8.04 10.80 1.53
N ILE A 178 7.01 10.19 2.13
CA ILE A 178 5.73 10.84 2.46
C ILE A 178 5.56 11.13 3.95
N ARG A 179 6.56 10.80 4.77
CA ARG A 179 6.51 11.00 6.22
C ARG A 179 6.19 12.44 6.61
N ASP A 180 6.77 13.38 5.90
CA ASP A 180 6.67 14.82 6.14
C ASP A 180 5.81 15.52 5.08
N SER A 181 4.97 14.78 4.34
CA SER A 181 4.02 15.33 3.37
C SER A 181 3.12 16.38 4.02
N ASN A 182 2.77 17.43 3.29
CA ASN A 182 1.83 18.45 3.74
C ASN A 182 0.39 17.91 3.84
N ARG A 183 0.10 16.76 3.23
CA ARG A 183 -1.20 16.11 3.21
C ARG A 183 -1.32 15.09 4.35
N PRO A 184 -2.19 15.32 5.35
CA PRO A 184 -2.36 14.41 6.49
C PRO A 184 -2.74 12.99 6.09
N GLU A 185 -3.54 12.82 5.02
CA GLU A 185 -3.96 11.53 4.50
C GLU A 185 -2.78 10.70 4.01
N PHE A 186 -1.77 11.30 3.38
CA PHE A 186 -0.58 10.58 2.93
C PHE A 186 0.32 10.18 4.09
N ARG A 187 0.49 11.06 5.08
CA ARG A 187 1.21 10.71 6.31
C ARG A 187 0.55 9.55 7.06
N ASN A 188 -0.79 9.54 7.11
CA ASN A 188 -1.53 8.47 7.76
C ASN A 188 -1.43 7.16 6.98
N PHE A 189 -1.56 7.22 5.66
CA PHE A 189 -1.34 6.08 4.78
C PHE A 189 0.04 5.44 4.98
N GLY A 190 1.10 6.26 5.01
CA GLY A 190 2.44 5.75 5.31
C GLY A 190 2.56 5.09 6.68
N LYS A 191 1.91 5.64 7.73
CA LYS A 191 1.88 5.02 9.06
C LYS A 191 1.14 3.68 9.06
N GLU A 192 0.07 3.55 8.28
CA GLU A 192 -0.68 2.30 8.13
C GLU A 192 0.18 1.22 7.46
N ILE A 193 0.86 1.55 6.36
CA ILE A 193 1.83 0.64 5.72
C ILE A 193 2.88 0.17 6.73
N VAL A 194 3.51 1.09 7.47
CA VAL A 194 4.51 0.75 8.48
C VAL A 194 3.93 -0.19 9.53
N SER A 195 2.75 0.11 10.06
CA SER A 195 2.11 -0.69 11.09
C SER A 195 1.80 -2.11 10.63
N VAL A 196 1.18 -2.25 9.47
CA VAL A 196 0.76 -3.54 8.92
C VAL A 196 1.97 -4.37 8.52
N GLN A 197 2.88 -3.81 7.73
CA GLN A 197 4.01 -4.57 7.20
C GLN A 197 5.03 -4.95 8.26
N THR A 198 5.20 -4.16 9.33
CA THR A 198 6.02 -4.56 10.47
C THR A 198 5.49 -5.83 11.13
N VAL A 199 4.17 -5.94 11.35
CA VAL A 199 3.55 -7.14 11.92
C VAL A 199 3.71 -8.34 10.99
N GLU A 200 3.57 -8.14 9.69
CA GLU A 200 3.73 -9.19 8.68
C GLU A 200 5.18 -9.70 8.60
N ILE A 201 6.17 -8.80 8.67
CA ILE A 201 7.60 -9.17 8.77
C ILE A 201 7.84 -10.06 9.99
N GLU A 202 7.33 -9.69 11.16
CA GLU A 202 7.49 -10.48 12.38
C GLU A 202 6.81 -11.85 12.28
N GLN A 203 5.65 -11.92 11.63
CA GLN A 203 4.97 -13.20 11.37
C GLN A 203 5.81 -14.08 10.44
N MET A 204 6.31 -13.52 9.33
CA MET A 204 7.17 -14.25 8.39
C MET A 204 8.47 -14.75 9.02
N LYS A 205 9.13 -13.94 9.85
CA LYS A 205 10.32 -14.34 10.62
C LYS A 205 10.04 -15.52 11.56
N LYS A 206 8.88 -15.52 12.23
CA LYS A 206 8.45 -16.65 13.10
C LYS A 206 8.20 -17.91 12.28
N MET A 207 7.61 -17.79 11.09
CA MET A 207 7.38 -18.93 10.21
C MET A 207 8.71 -19.53 9.73
N LEU A 208 9.65 -18.71 9.27
CA LEU A 208 10.99 -19.16 8.89
C LEU A 208 11.73 -19.88 10.04
N SER A 209 11.67 -19.32 11.25
CA SER A 209 12.27 -19.94 12.43
C SER A 209 11.72 -21.35 12.71
N ARG A 210 10.42 -21.57 12.52
CA ARG A 210 9.77 -22.88 12.68
C ARG A 210 10.18 -23.87 11.59
N MET A 211 10.52 -23.38 10.40
CA MET A 211 11.00 -24.21 9.30
C MET A 211 12.47 -24.61 9.46
N GLY A 212 13.19 -24.05 10.42
CA GLY A 212 14.63 -24.23 10.60
C GLY A 212 15.44 -23.58 9.46
N ALA A 213 14.91 -22.53 8.87
CA ALA A 213 15.41 -21.90 7.65
C ALA A 213 15.94 -20.47 7.91
#